data_11a28101d0494b52fbd13b05c61ce4c1
#
_entry.id   11a28101d0494b52fbd13b05c61ce4c1
#
_cell.length_a   1.000
_cell.length_b   1.000
_cell.length_c   1.000
_cell.angle_alpha   90.00
_cell.angle_beta   90.00
_cell.angle_gamma   90.00
#
_symmetry.space_group_name_H-M   'P 1'
#
loop_
_entity.id
_entity.type
_entity.pdbx_description
1 polymer ?
#
loop_
_entity_poly.entity_id
_entity_poly.type
_entity_poly.pdbx_seq_one_letter_code
_entity_poly.pdbx_strand_id
1 'polypeptide(L)'
;MSASSNPIPAAEPTRLVGTAWDEDGNDVAQSVLTGQNMKVRALCLTTPDAVVPILFVPGIMGTRLKVIGRDKGAAWYPPDTKWEELVLGLKYLVRTAADRQRLLNPDTTEVDEDGPASPDDTSKILLALAPGKTDDERIKWRGWGQLHEDSYSQILSLLETSMAMIFDPASQGKVLTAHWKELVMDRQDAAKLGAQKPFVPLEEEHLRDAAELLYPVHAVGYNWLQSNKVSAQRLAAEIERIAHSMAVVTGQAPYL
;
A
#
# COMPACT_ATOMS: atom_id res chain seq x y z
N MET A 1 -1.88 40.12 30.26
CA MET A 1 -2.98 39.46 29.47
C MET A 1 -2.55 38.02 29.23
N SER A 2 -3.14 37.11 30.00
CA SER A 2 -2.78 35.69 29.98
C SER A 2 -3.65 35.02 28.92
N ALA A 3 -3.02 34.45 27.91
CA ALA A 3 -3.71 33.67 26.86
C ALA A 3 -4.16 32.36 27.48
N SER A 4 -5.48 32.22 27.61
CA SER A 4 -6.12 30.94 27.96
C SER A 4 -5.96 29.96 26.82
N SER A 5 -5.03 29.01 26.97
CA SER A 5 -4.96 27.84 26.06
C SER A 5 -6.15 26.93 26.36
N ASN A 6 -7.16 26.95 25.49
CA ASN A 6 -8.18 25.92 25.52
C ASN A 6 -7.52 24.57 25.29
N PRO A 7 -7.73 23.57 26.16
CA PRO A 7 -7.23 22.23 25.95
C PRO A 7 -7.87 21.65 24.67
N ILE A 8 -7.02 21.12 23.79
CA ILE A 8 -7.46 20.34 22.62
C ILE A 8 -8.33 19.18 23.16
N PRO A 9 -9.58 19.05 22.72
CA PRO A 9 -10.43 17.95 23.18
C PRO A 9 -9.74 16.61 22.81
N ALA A 10 -9.59 15.75 23.81
CA ALA A 10 -9.07 14.41 23.59
C ALA A 10 -9.94 13.71 22.54
N ALA A 11 -9.29 13.11 21.54
CA ALA A 11 -10.00 12.36 20.51
C ALA A 11 -10.89 11.30 21.16
N GLU A 12 -12.17 11.28 20.80
CA GLU A 12 -13.12 10.29 21.32
C GLU A 12 -12.63 8.89 20.89
N PRO A 13 -12.63 7.90 21.79
CA PRO A 13 -12.21 6.55 21.44
C PRO A 13 -13.10 6.00 20.33
N THR A 14 -12.48 5.53 19.25
CA THR A 14 -13.17 4.98 18.09
C THR A 14 -13.14 3.45 18.16
N ARG A 15 -14.29 2.82 18.05
CA ARG A 15 -14.43 1.37 17.95
C ARG A 15 -14.72 0.99 16.52
N LEU A 16 -13.91 0.10 15.98
CA LEU A 16 -14.14 -0.49 14.67
C LEU A 16 -15.24 -1.57 14.80
N VAL A 17 -16.28 -1.47 13.99
CA VAL A 17 -17.35 -2.46 13.91
C VAL A 17 -17.30 -3.06 12.52
N GLY A 18 -16.98 -4.37 12.44
CA GLY A 18 -17.02 -5.10 11.19
C GLY A 18 -18.47 -5.27 10.71
N THR A 19 -18.66 -5.18 9.40
CA THR A 19 -19.93 -5.53 8.75
C THR A 19 -19.86 -6.94 8.18
N ALA A 20 -21.01 -7.60 8.08
CA ALA A 20 -21.19 -8.86 7.38
C ALA A 20 -22.44 -8.73 6.51
N TRP A 21 -22.58 -9.55 5.50
CA TRP A 21 -23.79 -9.57 4.68
C TRP A 21 -24.80 -10.53 5.30
N ASP A 22 -26.06 -10.14 5.29
CA ASP A 22 -27.16 -11.02 5.63
C ASP A 22 -27.54 -11.92 4.43
N GLU A 23 -28.53 -12.80 4.64
CA GLU A 23 -29.00 -13.73 3.59
C GLU A 23 -29.66 -13.00 2.39
N ASP A 24 -30.06 -11.75 2.57
CA ASP A 24 -30.67 -10.89 1.55
C ASP A 24 -29.66 -9.96 0.85
N GLY A 25 -28.37 -10.02 1.24
CA GLY A 25 -27.30 -9.21 0.65
C GLY A 25 -27.18 -7.79 1.22
N ASN A 26 -27.81 -7.50 2.38
CA ASN A 26 -27.67 -6.21 3.04
C ASN A 26 -26.48 -6.20 4.00
N ASP A 27 -25.81 -5.05 4.12
CA ASP A 27 -24.78 -4.85 5.12
C ASP A 27 -25.35 -4.83 6.53
N VAL A 28 -24.91 -5.76 7.39
CA VAL A 28 -25.32 -5.85 8.80
C VAL A 28 -24.10 -5.60 9.69
N ALA A 29 -24.23 -4.64 10.59
CA ALA A 29 -23.25 -4.35 11.62
C ALA A 29 -23.80 -4.73 13.00
N GLN A 30 -23.04 -5.54 13.75
CA GLN A 30 -23.40 -5.92 15.10
C GLN A 30 -22.45 -5.28 16.12
N SER A 31 -22.98 -4.51 17.05
CA SER A 31 -22.21 -3.88 18.12
C SER A 31 -22.84 -4.13 19.48
N VAL A 32 -22.03 -4.34 20.50
CA VAL A 32 -22.50 -4.40 21.88
C VAL A 32 -22.82 -2.98 22.35
N LEU A 33 -24.02 -2.77 22.89
CA LEU A 33 -24.42 -1.49 23.47
C LEU A 33 -23.49 -1.11 24.62
N THR A 34 -22.92 0.08 24.54
CA THR A 34 -22.16 0.71 25.64
C THR A 34 -23.12 1.55 26.48
N GLY A 35 -22.84 1.66 27.80
CA GLY A 35 -23.67 2.47 28.71
C GLY A 35 -23.79 3.91 28.20
N GLN A 36 -24.92 4.57 28.54
CA GLN A 36 -25.27 5.91 28.04
C GLN A 36 -24.23 7.02 28.30
N ASN A 37 -23.30 6.79 29.22
CA ASN A 37 -22.24 7.74 29.56
C ASN A 37 -20.90 7.51 28.78
N MET A 38 -20.82 6.48 27.95
CA MET A 38 -19.63 6.22 27.13
C MET A 38 -19.81 6.84 25.76
N LYS A 39 -19.06 7.91 25.50
CA LYS A 39 -18.96 8.51 24.17
C LYS A 39 -17.94 7.72 23.36
N VAL A 40 -18.37 6.68 22.69
CA VAL A 40 -17.55 5.89 21.76
C VAL A 40 -18.10 6.09 20.36
N ARG A 41 -17.23 6.48 19.43
CA ARG A 41 -17.58 6.50 18.01
C ARG A 41 -17.56 5.06 17.49
N ALA A 42 -18.61 4.64 16.82
CA ALA A 42 -18.61 3.41 16.05
C ALA A 42 -18.30 3.77 14.58
N LEU A 43 -17.22 3.23 14.03
CA LEU A 43 -16.94 3.27 12.61
C LEU A 43 -17.42 1.94 12.03
N CYS A 44 -18.52 1.98 11.30
CA CYS A 44 -18.99 0.83 10.52
C CYS A 44 -18.27 0.85 9.18
N LEU A 45 -17.62 -0.26 8.87
CA LEU A 45 -17.02 -0.50 7.57
C LEU A 45 -18.09 -1.20 6.73
N THR A 46 -18.66 -0.49 5.78
CA THR A 46 -19.45 -1.10 4.72
C THR A 46 -18.52 -1.79 3.73
N THR A 47 -18.97 -2.88 3.13
CA THR A 47 -18.24 -3.49 2.02
C THR A 47 -18.17 -2.47 0.90
N PRO A 48 -16.98 -2.16 0.36
CA PRO A 48 -16.86 -1.17 -0.70
C PRO A 48 -17.54 -1.67 -1.96
N ASP A 49 -18.16 -0.76 -2.70
CA ASP A 49 -18.77 -1.09 -3.98
C ASP A 49 -17.75 -1.60 -5.00
N ALA A 50 -16.51 -1.13 -4.91
CA ALA A 50 -15.42 -1.63 -5.73
C ALA A 50 -14.05 -1.44 -5.07
N VAL A 51 -13.09 -2.26 -5.49
CA VAL A 51 -11.68 -2.18 -5.09
C VAL A 51 -10.82 -1.91 -6.32
N VAL A 52 -10.02 -0.88 -6.27
CA VAL A 52 -9.07 -0.50 -7.35
C VAL A 52 -7.65 -0.68 -6.83
N PRO A 53 -7.00 -1.82 -7.08
CA PRO A 53 -5.65 -2.06 -6.60
C PRO A 53 -4.64 -1.13 -7.30
N ILE A 54 -3.77 -0.50 -6.51
CA ILE A 54 -2.64 0.27 -7.01
C ILE A 54 -1.44 -0.66 -7.05
N LEU A 55 -0.82 -0.83 -8.22
CA LEU A 55 0.40 -1.63 -8.37
C LEU A 55 1.62 -0.72 -8.43
N PHE A 56 2.48 -0.85 -7.44
CA PHE A 56 3.75 -0.14 -7.37
C PHE A 56 4.88 -1.04 -7.88
N VAL A 57 5.53 -0.61 -8.95
CA VAL A 57 6.70 -1.30 -9.54
C VAL A 57 7.94 -0.48 -9.23
N PRO A 58 8.92 -1.03 -8.49
CA PRO A 58 10.10 -0.28 -8.10
C PRO A 58 11.03 0.00 -9.30
N GLY A 59 11.92 0.97 -9.12
CA GLY A 59 13.02 1.18 -10.05
C GLY A 59 14.03 0.01 -10.05
N ILE A 60 15.00 0.07 -10.98
CA ILE A 60 16.11 -0.88 -11.02
C ILE A 60 16.82 -0.93 -9.66
N MET A 61 17.20 -2.13 -9.21
CA MET A 61 17.82 -2.40 -7.90
C MET A 61 16.92 -2.21 -6.67
N GLY A 62 15.66 -1.78 -6.84
CA GLY A 62 14.72 -1.59 -5.73
C GLY A 62 14.07 -2.88 -5.24
N THR A 63 14.18 -3.96 -5.99
CA THR A 63 13.69 -5.28 -5.60
C THR A 63 14.77 -6.08 -4.88
N ARG A 64 14.41 -6.75 -3.81
CA ARG A 64 15.25 -7.70 -3.08
C ARG A 64 15.39 -8.98 -3.91
N LEU A 65 16.62 -9.51 -4.03
CA LEU A 65 16.87 -10.74 -4.76
C LEU A 65 17.55 -11.78 -3.88
N LYS A 66 17.13 -13.03 -4.00
CA LYS A 66 17.75 -14.19 -3.36
C LYS A 66 18.31 -15.17 -4.39
N VAL A 67 19.22 -16.05 -3.96
CA VAL A 67 19.75 -17.13 -4.79
C VAL A 67 18.74 -18.28 -4.79
N ILE A 68 18.38 -18.79 -5.96
CA ILE A 68 17.45 -19.90 -6.15
C ILE A 68 17.90 -21.12 -5.34
N GLY A 69 16.96 -21.74 -4.62
CA GLY A 69 17.19 -22.94 -3.84
C GLY A 69 17.97 -22.74 -2.53
N ARG A 70 18.12 -21.49 -2.06
CA ARG A 70 18.72 -21.17 -0.76
C ARG A 70 17.81 -20.24 0.04
N ASP A 71 17.19 -20.74 1.09
CA ASP A 71 16.25 -20.00 1.95
C ASP A 71 16.85 -18.72 2.59
N LYS A 72 18.17 -18.62 2.71
CA LYS A 72 18.89 -17.47 3.29
C LYS A 72 20.01 -16.94 2.40
N GLY A 73 19.90 -17.16 1.11
CA GLY A 73 20.94 -16.77 0.15
C GLY A 73 20.67 -15.38 -0.43
N ALA A 74 20.91 -14.31 0.35
CA ALA A 74 20.85 -12.94 -0.15
C ALA A 74 21.74 -12.76 -1.39
N ALA A 75 21.15 -12.45 -2.53
CA ALA A 75 21.85 -12.05 -3.73
C ALA A 75 21.97 -10.52 -3.78
N TRP A 76 20.89 -9.82 -3.54
CA TRP A 76 20.80 -8.38 -3.48
C TRP A 76 19.86 -7.93 -2.36
N TYR A 77 20.46 -7.45 -1.27
CA TYR A 77 19.77 -6.79 -0.17
C TYR A 77 20.45 -5.45 0.03
N PRO A 78 19.85 -4.34 -0.36
CA PRO A 78 20.28 -3.04 0.11
C PRO A 78 20.24 -3.05 1.65
N PRO A 79 21.20 -2.41 2.32
CA PRO A 79 21.25 -2.42 3.78
C PRO A 79 20.08 -1.62 4.36
N ASP A 80 19.38 -2.19 5.33
CA ASP A 80 18.26 -1.54 6.04
C ASP A 80 18.72 -0.75 7.26
N THR A 81 20.00 -0.88 7.67
CA THR A 81 20.58 -0.14 8.80
C THR A 81 22.00 0.33 8.52
N LYS A 82 22.43 1.40 9.21
CA LYS A 82 23.82 1.89 9.13
C LYS A 82 24.88 0.85 9.50
N TRP A 83 24.54 -0.10 10.37
CA TRP A 83 25.41 -1.23 10.71
C TRP A 83 25.49 -2.25 9.58
N GLU A 84 24.38 -2.54 8.94
CA GLU A 84 24.34 -3.42 7.78
C GLU A 84 25.04 -2.79 6.59
N GLU A 85 24.93 -1.46 6.40
CA GLU A 85 25.72 -0.70 5.42
C GLU A 85 27.21 -0.94 5.61
N LEU A 86 27.70 -0.84 6.85
CA LEU A 86 29.12 -1.05 7.15
C LEU A 86 29.55 -2.49 6.90
N VAL A 87 28.76 -3.47 7.36
CA VAL A 87 29.05 -4.91 7.20
C VAL A 87 28.94 -5.33 5.74
N LEU A 88 27.94 -4.87 5.02
CA LEU A 88 27.79 -5.13 3.58
C LEU A 88 28.87 -4.42 2.77
N GLY A 89 29.18 -3.16 3.08
CA GLY A 89 30.28 -2.44 2.48
C GLY A 89 31.60 -3.19 2.60
N LEU A 90 31.91 -3.71 3.77
CA LEU A 90 33.08 -4.55 4.00
C LEU A 90 33.02 -5.87 3.22
N LYS A 91 31.86 -6.54 3.18
CA LYS A 91 31.67 -7.77 2.39
C LYS A 91 31.79 -7.53 0.89
N TYR A 92 31.29 -6.38 0.39
CA TYR A 92 31.42 -6.03 -1.03
C TYR A 92 32.84 -5.64 -1.41
N LEU A 93 33.60 -5.02 -0.51
CA LEU A 93 35.02 -4.68 -0.73
C LEU A 93 35.92 -5.92 -0.83
N VAL A 94 35.57 -7.00 -0.12
CA VAL A 94 36.34 -8.24 -0.09
C VAL A 94 35.97 -9.18 -1.26
N ARG A 95 34.82 -9.01 -1.88
CA ARG A 95 34.38 -9.87 -3.01
C ARG A 95 35.08 -9.49 -4.30
N THR A 96 35.63 -10.48 -5.00
CA THR A 96 36.17 -10.31 -6.33
C THR A 96 35.07 -9.96 -7.36
N ALA A 97 35.44 -9.41 -8.51
CA ALA A 97 34.49 -9.16 -9.60
C ALA A 97 33.79 -10.45 -10.05
N ALA A 98 34.51 -11.57 -10.06
CA ALA A 98 33.99 -12.89 -10.42
C ALA A 98 32.93 -13.38 -9.40
N ASP A 99 33.12 -13.12 -8.09
CA ASP A 99 32.15 -13.50 -7.06
C ASP A 99 30.90 -12.66 -7.17
N ARG A 100 31.02 -11.37 -7.49
CA ARG A 100 29.86 -10.50 -7.73
C ARG A 100 29.05 -10.93 -8.94
N GLN A 101 29.73 -11.28 -10.05
CA GLN A 101 29.06 -11.80 -11.25
C GLN A 101 28.34 -13.14 -11.01
N ARG A 102 28.91 -14.01 -10.18
CA ARG A 102 28.27 -15.28 -9.80
C ARG A 102 27.02 -15.05 -8.92
N LEU A 103 27.08 -14.07 -8.03
CA LEU A 103 26.00 -13.76 -7.13
C LEU A 103 24.84 -13.05 -7.85
N LEU A 104 25.17 -12.08 -8.73
CA LEU A 104 24.21 -11.31 -9.52
C LEU A 104 24.07 -11.93 -10.91
N ASN A 105 23.57 -13.14 -10.96
CA ASN A 105 23.33 -13.88 -12.19
C ASN A 105 21.81 -14.03 -12.41
N PRO A 106 21.27 -13.56 -13.56
CA PRO A 106 19.84 -13.61 -13.85
C PRO A 106 19.24 -15.03 -13.82
N ASP A 107 20.05 -16.06 -14.11
CA ASP A 107 19.60 -17.45 -14.19
C ASP A 107 19.57 -18.16 -12.83
N THR A 108 20.25 -17.60 -11.83
CA THR A 108 20.37 -18.20 -10.50
C THR A 108 19.79 -17.33 -9.38
N THR A 109 19.11 -16.25 -9.72
CA THR A 109 18.47 -15.34 -8.78
C THR A 109 16.98 -15.21 -9.04
N GLU A 110 16.25 -14.99 -7.98
CA GLU A 110 14.82 -14.74 -8.01
C GLU A 110 14.44 -13.61 -7.03
N VAL A 111 13.23 -13.09 -7.13
CA VAL A 111 12.69 -12.11 -6.19
C VAL A 111 12.60 -12.76 -4.79
N ASP A 112 13.09 -12.06 -3.79
CA ASP A 112 12.88 -12.44 -2.41
C ASP A 112 11.54 -11.89 -1.92
N GLU A 113 10.58 -12.79 -1.68
CA GLU A 113 9.23 -12.44 -1.26
C GLU A 113 9.09 -12.35 0.27
N ASP A 114 10.12 -12.80 1.00
CA ASP A 114 10.12 -12.95 2.45
C ASP A 114 10.88 -11.83 3.17
N GLY A 115 11.13 -10.72 2.50
CA GLY A 115 11.77 -9.56 3.13
C GLY A 115 10.91 -8.93 4.23
N PRO A 116 11.51 -8.02 5.03
CA PRO A 116 10.80 -7.30 6.06
C PRO A 116 9.70 -6.41 5.44
N ALA A 117 8.58 -6.35 6.13
CA ALA A 117 7.48 -5.43 5.83
C ALA A 117 6.64 -5.27 7.10
N SER A 118 6.32 -4.04 7.47
CA SER A 118 5.53 -3.77 8.67
C SER A 118 4.04 -3.70 8.34
N PRO A 119 3.18 -4.54 8.97
CA PRO A 119 1.74 -4.40 8.84
C PRO A 119 1.19 -3.10 9.43
N ASP A 120 1.96 -2.40 10.26
CA ASP A 120 1.55 -1.13 10.87
C ASP A 120 1.67 0.05 9.90
N ASP A 121 2.37 -0.13 8.77
CA ASP A 121 2.51 0.87 7.71
C ASP A 121 1.27 0.95 6.80
N THR A 122 0.28 0.11 7.00
CA THR A 122 -0.94 0.03 6.20
C THR A 122 -2.21 0.06 7.05
N SER A 123 -3.33 0.41 6.43
CA SER A 123 -4.64 0.34 7.07
C SER A 123 -5.06 -1.12 7.31
N LYS A 124 -5.55 -1.42 8.51
CA LYS A 124 -6.08 -2.74 8.84
C LYS A 124 -7.24 -3.18 7.93
N ILE A 125 -8.02 -2.23 7.43
CA ILE A 125 -9.11 -2.47 6.49
C ILE A 125 -8.58 -2.97 5.16
N LEU A 126 -7.62 -2.23 4.60
CA LEU A 126 -7.01 -2.56 3.32
C LEU A 126 -6.17 -3.83 3.42
N LEU A 127 -5.54 -4.06 4.58
CA LEU A 127 -4.81 -5.28 4.85
C LEU A 127 -5.73 -6.51 4.89
N ALA A 128 -6.94 -6.35 5.44
CA ALA A 128 -7.92 -7.43 5.50
C ALA A 128 -8.45 -7.89 4.13
N LEU A 129 -8.27 -7.09 3.07
CA LEU A 129 -8.59 -7.49 1.69
C LEU A 129 -7.61 -8.55 1.14
N ALA A 130 -6.41 -8.65 1.71
CA ALA A 130 -5.44 -9.64 1.28
C ALA A 130 -5.71 -11.00 1.95
N PRO A 131 -5.55 -12.13 1.23
CA PRO A 131 -5.63 -13.44 1.84
C PRO A 131 -4.49 -13.65 2.84
N GLY A 132 -4.77 -14.39 3.90
CA GLY A 132 -3.82 -14.70 4.97
C GLY A 132 -4.51 -14.80 6.31
N LYS A 133 -3.90 -15.56 7.25
CA LYS A 133 -4.40 -15.73 8.60
C LYS A 133 -3.87 -14.63 9.55
N THR A 134 -2.67 -14.14 9.25
CA THR A 134 -2.00 -13.11 10.04
C THR A 134 -1.77 -11.85 9.20
N ASP A 135 -1.57 -10.73 9.87
CA ASP A 135 -1.26 -9.46 9.20
C ASP A 135 0.09 -9.53 8.47
N ASP A 136 1.06 -10.29 9.01
CA ASP A 136 2.35 -10.53 8.35
C ASP A 136 2.20 -11.32 7.04
N GLU A 137 1.34 -12.33 7.01
CA GLU A 137 1.04 -13.07 5.78
C GLU A 137 0.38 -12.18 4.74
N ARG A 138 -0.54 -11.33 5.17
CA ARG A 138 -1.27 -10.41 4.30
C ARG A 138 -0.39 -9.34 3.68
N ILE A 139 0.50 -8.70 4.47
CA ILE A 139 1.40 -7.67 3.95
C ILE A 139 2.42 -8.26 2.98
N LYS A 140 2.92 -9.47 3.26
CA LYS A 140 3.78 -10.20 2.34
C LYS A 140 3.06 -10.59 1.05
N TRP A 141 1.80 -11.05 1.15
CA TRP A 141 0.98 -11.34 -0.03
C TRP A 141 0.78 -10.11 -0.93
N ARG A 142 0.72 -8.92 -0.33
CA ARG A 142 0.70 -7.65 -1.06
C ARG A 142 2.04 -7.27 -1.67
N GLY A 143 3.08 -8.08 -1.47
CA GLY A 143 4.40 -7.93 -2.08
C GLY A 143 5.30 -6.88 -1.43
N TRP A 144 4.91 -6.28 -0.30
CA TRP A 144 5.71 -5.22 0.34
C TRP A 144 7.10 -5.72 0.75
N GLY A 145 7.21 -6.99 1.20
CA GLY A 145 8.49 -7.63 1.52
C GLY A 145 9.42 -7.86 0.32
N GLN A 146 8.95 -7.68 -0.92
CA GLN A 146 9.79 -7.80 -2.12
C GLN A 146 10.69 -6.59 -2.35
N LEU A 147 10.37 -5.46 -1.69
CA LEU A 147 11.07 -4.20 -1.87
C LEU A 147 12.02 -3.90 -0.71
N HIS A 148 12.88 -2.92 -0.93
CA HIS A 148 13.73 -2.36 0.12
C HIS A 148 12.87 -1.51 1.05
N GLU A 149 12.69 -1.96 2.31
CA GLU A 149 11.77 -1.38 3.28
C GLU A 149 12.04 0.11 3.52
N ASP A 150 13.26 0.50 3.90
CA ASP A 150 13.64 1.89 4.21
C ASP A 150 13.43 2.86 3.04
N SER A 151 13.49 2.36 1.80
CA SER A 151 13.35 3.21 0.61
C SER A 151 11.91 3.32 0.14
N TYR A 152 11.08 2.31 0.38
CA TYR A 152 9.77 2.21 -0.26
C TYR A 152 8.59 2.16 0.70
N SER A 153 8.75 1.77 1.98
CA SER A 153 7.63 1.71 2.92
C SER A 153 6.87 3.02 3.02
N GLN A 154 7.59 4.13 3.11
CA GLN A 154 6.98 5.45 3.20
C GLN A 154 6.13 5.82 1.98
N ILE A 155 6.60 5.55 0.76
CA ILE A 155 5.84 5.86 -0.45
C ILE A 155 4.63 4.94 -0.61
N LEU A 156 4.76 3.66 -0.27
CA LEU A 156 3.64 2.71 -0.30
C LEU A 156 2.56 3.14 0.70
N SER A 157 2.96 3.45 1.93
CA SER A 157 2.08 3.95 2.98
C SER A 157 1.44 5.28 2.61
N LEU A 158 2.20 6.22 2.02
CA LEU A 158 1.69 7.51 1.58
C LEU A 158 0.62 7.36 0.49
N LEU A 159 0.87 6.53 -0.53
CA LEU A 159 -0.09 6.27 -1.60
C LEU A 159 -1.40 5.73 -1.04
N GLU A 160 -1.32 4.74 -0.15
CA GLU A 160 -2.48 4.12 0.46
C GLU A 160 -3.24 5.07 1.39
N THR A 161 -2.52 5.79 2.25
CA THR A 161 -3.10 6.73 3.19
C THR A 161 -3.75 7.91 2.47
N SER A 162 -3.11 8.43 1.42
CA SER A 162 -3.66 9.54 0.64
C SER A 162 -4.98 9.18 -0.02
N MET A 163 -5.09 7.98 -0.59
CA MET A 163 -6.32 7.52 -1.22
C MET A 163 -7.40 7.12 -0.20
N ALA A 164 -7.00 6.55 0.94
CA ALA A 164 -7.93 6.19 2.01
C ALA A 164 -8.48 7.39 2.77
N MET A 165 -7.78 8.53 2.78
CA MET A 165 -8.15 9.75 3.52
C MET A 165 -8.37 10.94 2.59
N ILE A 166 -9.24 10.78 1.61
CA ILE A 166 -9.64 11.90 0.72
C ILE A 166 -10.40 12.95 1.53
N PHE A 167 -11.33 12.53 2.36
CA PHE A 167 -12.09 13.39 3.27
C PHE A 167 -11.63 13.22 4.71
N ASP A 168 -11.70 14.29 5.49
CA ASP A 168 -11.44 14.25 6.92
C ASP A 168 -12.50 13.37 7.61
N PRO A 169 -12.11 12.27 8.26
CA PRO A 169 -13.03 11.38 8.96
C PRO A 169 -13.84 12.10 10.04
N ALA A 170 -13.28 13.16 10.66
CA ALA A 170 -13.99 13.96 11.67
C ALA A 170 -15.13 14.78 11.07
N SER A 171 -15.09 15.07 9.78
CA SER A 171 -16.09 15.85 9.05
C SER A 171 -17.27 15.02 8.53
N GLN A 172 -17.28 13.72 8.76
CA GLN A 172 -18.25 12.80 8.16
C GLN A 172 -18.30 12.89 6.62
N GLY A 173 -17.15 12.95 5.98
CA GLY A 173 -17.03 13.01 4.54
C GLY A 173 -17.41 14.35 3.90
N LYS A 174 -17.50 15.43 4.69
CA LYS A 174 -17.93 16.76 4.17
C LYS A 174 -16.77 17.69 3.83
N VAL A 175 -15.59 17.48 4.40
CA VAL A 175 -14.43 18.36 4.25
C VAL A 175 -13.26 17.57 3.70
N LEU A 176 -12.70 18.02 2.60
CA LEU A 176 -11.48 17.46 2.05
C LEU A 176 -10.31 17.61 3.04
N THR A 177 -9.45 16.60 3.11
CA THR A 177 -8.17 16.75 3.81
C THR A 177 -7.32 17.86 3.16
N ALA A 178 -6.38 18.41 3.90
CA ALA A 178 -5.58 19.56 3.45
C ALA A 178 -4.91 19.32 2.09
N HIS A 179 -4.32 18.14 1.90
CA HIS A 179 -3.65 17.74 0.67
C HIS A 179 -4.59 17.78 -0.55
N TRP A 180 -5.75 17.15 -0.46
CA TRP A 180 -6.71 17.10 -1.56
C TRP A 180 -7.37 18.46 -1.82
N LYS A 181 -7.58 19.24 -0.76
CA LYS A 181 -8.08 20.60 -0.88
C LYS A 181 -7.12 21.50 -1.66
N GLU A 182 -5.81 21.39 -1.39
CA GLU A 182 -4.79 22.12 -2.13
C GLU A 182 -4.77 21.73 -3.61
N LEU A 183 -4.84 20.43 -3.91
CA LEU A 183 -4.86 19.93 -5.29
C LEU A 183 -6.08 20.40 -6.09
N VAL A 184 -7.26 20.47 -5.47
CA VAL A 184 -8.47 21.00 -6.12
C VAL A 184 -8.40 22.52 -6.30
N MET A 185 -7.85 23.24 -5.32
CA MET A 185 -7.73 24.71 -5.37
C MET A 185 -6.58 25.16 -6.25
N ASP A 186 -5.46 24.43 -6.26
CA ASP A 186 -4.32 24.73 -7.11
C ASP A 186 -4.60 24.22 -8.52
N ARG A 187 -5.37 25.02 -9.25
CA ARG A 187 -5.59 24.85 -10.69
C ARG A 187 -4.30 25.18 -11.45
N GLN A 188 -3.22 24.47 -11.09
CA GLN A 188 -1.97 24.61 -11.79
C GLN A 188 -2.24 24.39 -13.28
N ASP A 189 -1.71 25.30 -14.06
CA ASP A 189 -1.77 25.20 -15.49
C ASP A 189 -1.03 23.92 -15.93
N ALA A 190 -1.78 22.83 -16.04
CA ALA A 190 -1.23 21.53 -16.40
C ALA A 190 -0.41 21.57 -17.69
N ALA A 191 -0.63 22.59 -18.55
CA ALA A 191 0.20 22.85 -19.71
C ALA A 191 1.64 23.22 -19.30
N LYS A 192 1.86 23.85 -18.14
CA LYS A 192 3.21 24.13 -17.60
C LYS A 192 3.93 22.86 -17.14
N LEU A 193 3.16 21.83 -16.82
CA LEU A 193 3.68 20.50 -16.44
C LEU A 193 3.81 19.55 -17.64
N GLY A 194 3.59 20.05 -18.85
CA GLY A 194 3.71 19.26 -20.07
C GLY A 194 2.49 18.40 -20.41
N ALA A 195 1.37 18.60 -19.74
CA ALA A 195 0.14 17.87 -20.06
C ALA A 195 -0.38 18.26 -21.45
N GLN A 196 -0.77 17.27 -22.23
CA GLN A 196 -1.40 17.48 -23.55
C GLN A 196 -2.91 17.69 -23.36
N LYS A 197 -3.48 18.57 -24.16
CA LYS A 197 -4.93 18.80 -24.16
C LYS A 197 -5.69 17.60 -24.78
N PRO A 198 -6.92 17.29 -24.34
CA PRO A 198 -7.69 18.00 -23.31
C PRO A 198 -7.29 17.61 -21.89
N PHE A 199 -7.12 18.60 -21.02
CA PHE A 199 -6.91 18.39 -19.58
C PHE A 199 -8.20 18.74 -18.84
N VAL A 200 -8.71 17.82 -18.06
CA VAL A 200 -9.86 18.04 -17.17
C VAL A 200 -9.29 18.31 -15.78
N PRO A 201 -9.53 19.48 -15.18
CA PRO A 201 -9.09 19.76 -13.83
C PRO A 201 -9.76 18.81 -12.84
N LEU A 202 -9.04 18.48 -11.76
CA LEU A 202 -9.60 17.72 -10.67
C LEU A 202 -10.63 18.58 -9.93
N GLU A 203 -11.83 18.05 -9.78
CA GLU A 203 -12.93 18.67 -9.06
C GLU A 203 -13.32 17.86 -7.82
N GLU A 204 -14.01 18.47 -6.85
CA GLU A 204 -14.41 17.79 -5.62
C GLU A 204 -15.37 16.61 -5.90
N GLU A 205 -16.17 16.69 -6.95
CA GLU A 205 -17.05 15.60 -7.37
C GLU A 205 -16.27 14.33 -7.73
N HIS A 206 -15.18 14.47 -8.49
CA HIS A 206 -14.30 13.35 -8.80
C HIS A 206 -13.70 12.70 -7.55
N LEU A 207 -13.43 13.50 -6.51
CA LEU A 207 -12.91 12.99 -5.24
C LEU A 207 -14.00 12.31 -4.40
N ARG A 208 -15.26 12.70 -4.55
CA ARG A 208 -16.39 12.00 -3.92
C ARG A 208 -16.56 10.61 -4.50
N ASP A 209 -16.57 10.51 -5.83
CA ASP A 209 -16.65 9.22 -6.52
C ASP A 209 -15.46 8.32 -6.15
N ALA A 210 -14.25 8.90 -6.09
CA ALA A 210 -13.05 8.17 -5.68
C ALA A 210 -13.11 7.70 -4.22
N ALA A 211 -13.74 8.44 -3.32
CA ALA A 211 -13.84 8.09 -1.91
C ALA A 211 -14.77 6.91 -1.61
N GLU A 212 -15.61 6.51 -2.57
CA GLU A 212 -16.47 5.32 -2.48
C GLU A 212 -15.72 4.03 -2.76
N LEU A 213 -14.47 4.12 -3.23
CA LEU A 213 -13.65 2.99 -3.62
C LEU A 213 -12.53 2.72 -2.61
N LEU A 214 -12.04 1.49 -2.55
CA LEU A 214 -10.84 1.13 -1.80
C LEU A 214 -9.62 0.96 -2.72
N TYR A 215 -8.48 1.43 -2.25
CA TYR A 215 -7.23 1.47 -3.01
C TYR A 215 -6.09 0.74 -2.29
N PRO A 216 -6.11 -0.61 -2.21
CA PRO A 216 -5.00 -1.34 -1.64
C PRO A 216 -3.76 -1.21 -2.53
N VAL A 217 -2.61 -0.87 -1.93
CA VAL A 217 -1.34 -0.76 -2.63
C VAL A 217 -0.62 -2.10 -2.62
N HIS A 218 -0.29 -2.61 -3.77
CA HIS A 218 0.49 -3.83 -3.99
C HIS A 218 1.86 -3.48 -4.55
N ALA A 219 2.90 -4.06 -3.99
CA ALA A 219 4.24 -3.95 -4.54
C ALA A 219 4.52 -5.15 -5.46
N VAL A 220 5.06 -4.89 -6.63
CA VAL A 220 5.43 -5.93 -7.59
C VAL A 220 6.92 -5.82 -7.89
N GLY A 221 7.70 -6.59 -7.14
CA GLY A 221 9.13 -6.72 -7.39
C GLY A 221 9.43 -7.55 -8.63
N TYR A 222 10.52 -7.27 -9.28
CA TYR A 222 10.99 -8.01 -10.46
C TYR A 222 12.50 -8.27 -10.38
N ASN A 223 12.97 -9.33 -11.05
CA ASN A 223 14.39 -9.58 -11.14
C ASN A 223 15.01 -8.64 -12.20
N TRP A 224 15.54 -7.52 -11.73
CA TRP A 224 16.13 -6.47 -12.56
C TRP A 224 17.41 -6.87 -13.29
N LEU A 225 17.94 -8.08 -13.04
CA LEU A 225 19.04 -8.68 -13.80
C LEU A 225 18.53 -9.33 -15.09
N GLN A 226 17.24 -9.62 -15.20
CA GLN A 226 16.62 -10.24 -16.36
C GLN A 226 16.14 -9.18 -17.36
N SER A 227 15.72 -9.64 -18.55
CA SER A 227 15.18 -8.73 -19.56
C SER A 227 13.85 -8.13 -19.15
N ASN A 228 13.55 -6.91 -19.59
CA ASN A 228 12.26 -6.26 -19.35
C ASN A 228 11.08 -7.08 -19.88
N LYS A 229 11.29 -7.93 -20.90
CA LYS A 229 10.24 -8.83 -21.41
C LYS A 229 9.83 -9.85 -20.33
N VAL A 230 10.78 -10.45 -19.63
CA VAL A 230 10.51 -11.39 -18.53
C VAL A 230 9.85 -10.67 -17.37
N SER A 231 10.31 -9.47 -17.02
CA SER A 231 9.70 -8.64 -15.98
C SER A 231 8.28 -8.26 -16.31
N ALA A 232 7.98 -7.92 -17.57
CA ALA A 232 6.62 -7.61 -18.01
C ALA A 232 5.68 -8.84 -17.95
N GLN A 233 6.18 -10.03 -18.24
CA GLN A 233 5.39 -11.26 -18.08
C GLN A 233 5.06 -11.54 -16.62
N ARG A 234 6.02 -11.32 -15.71
CA ARG A 234 5.76 -11.40 -14.27
C ARG A 234 4.71 -10.38 -13.83
N LEU A 235 4.85 -9.12 -14.24
CA LEU A 235 3.90 -8.08 -13.92
C LEU A 235 2.47 -8.44 -14.40
N ALA A 236 2.33 -8.95 -15.62
CA ALA A 236 1.04 -9.37 -16.15
C ALA A 236 0.41 -10.48 -15.28
N ALA A 237 1.19 -11.49 -14.89
CA ALA A 237 0.71 -12.55 -14.01
C ALA A 237 0.28 -12.03 -12.61
N GLU A 238 1.03 -11.06 -12.07
CA GLU A 238 0.67 -10.44 -10.79
C GLU A 238 -0.61 -9.59 -10.90
N ILE A 239 -0.81 -8.87 -12.00
CA ILE A 239 -2.07 -8.14 -12.26
C ILE A 239 -3.25 -9.11 -12.23
N GLU A 240 -3.17 -10.21 -12.97
CA GLU A 240 -4.22 -11.22 -13.01
C GLU A 240 -4.48 -11.85 -11.63
N ARG A 241 -3.43 -12.18 -10.89
CA ARG A 241 -3.52 -12.73 -9.54
C ARG A 241 -4.23 -11.79 -8.57
N ILE A 242 -3.85 -10.52 -8.59
CA ILE A 242 -4.42 -9.48 -7.71
C ILE A 242 -5.87 -9.22 -8.10
N ALA A 243 -6.17 -9.03 -9.38
CA ALA A 243 -7.51 -8.79 -9.87
C ALA A 243 -8.46 -9.94 -9.51
N HIS A 244 -8.02 -11.17 -9.70
CA HIS A 244 -8.82 -12.35 -9.31
C HIS A 244 -9.09 -12.38 -7.79
N SER A 245 -8.09 -12.10 -6.97
CA SER A 245 -8.27 -12.07 -5.51
C SER A 245 -9.24 -10.98 -5.06
N MET A 246 -9.14 -9.78 -5.65
CA MET A 246 -10.07 -8.69 -5.33
C MET A 246 -11.50 -9.02 -5.74
N ALA A 247 -11.69 -9.66 -6.89
CA ALA A 247 -13.00 -10.12 -7.36
C ALA A 247 -13.64 -11.13 -6.38
N VAL A 248 -12.84 -12.02 -5.81
CA VAL A 248 -13.34 -12.99 -4.80
C VAL A 248 -13.77 -12.26 -3.52
N VAL A 249 -13.03 -11.25 -3.09
CA VAL A 249 -13.33 -10.49 -1.86
C VAL A 249 -14.57 -9.62 -2.03
N THR A 250 -14.73 -8.98 -3.17
CA THR A 250 -15.88 -8.07 -3.43
C THR A 250 -17.10 -8.78 -4.00
N GLY A 251 -16.98 -10.05 -4.40
CA GLY A 251 -18.04 -10.76 -5.12
C GLY A 251 -18.32 -10.22 -6.53
N GLN A 252 -17.50 -9.31 -7.03
CA GLN A 252 -17.65 -8.68 -8.34
C GLN A 252 -16.63 -9.23 -9.34
N ALA A 253 -16.99 -9.21 -10.63
CA ALA A 253 -16.03 -9.54 -11.66
C ALA A 253 -14.90 -8.49 -11.71
N PRO A 254 -13.63 -8.92 -11.90
CA PRO A 254 -12.53 -7.96 -12.00
C PRO A 254 -12.74 -7.06 -13.23
N TYR A 255 -12.57 -5.76 -13.05
CA TYR A 255 -12.41 -4.84 -14.17
C TYR A 255 -10.98 -5.00 -14.70
N LEU A 256 -10.83 -5.63 -15.84
CA LEU A 256 -9.57 -5.77 -16.59
C LEU A 256 -9.57 -4.83 -17.79
#